data_8d5d5081fe29a3cb00c152fd1bc9ac0a
#
_entry.id   8d5d5081fe29a3cb00c152fd1bc9ac0a
#
_cell.length_a   1.000
_cell.length_b   1.000
_cell.length_c   1.000
_cell.angle_alpha   90.00
_cell.angle_beta   90.00
_cell.angle_gamma   90.00
#
_symmetry.space_group_name_H-M   'P 1'
#
loop_
_entity.id
_entity.type
_entity.pdbx_description
1 polymer ?
#
loop_
_entity_poly.entity_id
_entity_poly.type
_entity_poly.pdbx_seq_one_letter_code
_entity_poly.pdbx_strand_id
1 'polypeptide(L)'
;VVFARGCDLDCFYCHNRELLSPGEGELTSGEVLDFLRRRQGLLDGIVVSGGEPTLYSDLTDFLKQVKALGFQIKLDTNGQRPEVVQALIQQRLVDYVAVDWKALPQHCLEVTGREDAWEKARQTILLLMDEKTAFEARTTLYPGLTRGELLELASLLPPLPRYRINFFHQPPEFRPGDQQRLGLPCLGKKDLAAIETAIRSFQPGLIWQRD
;
A
#
# COMPACT_ATOMS: atom_id res chain seq x y z
N VAL A 1 7.57 11.03 5.92
CA VAL A 1 6.50 10.52 5.04
C VAL A 1 5.77 11.71 4.44
N VAL A 2 5.46 11.67 3.15
CA VAL A 2 4.62 12.62 2.42
C VAL A 2 3.33 11.92 2.05
N PHE A 3 2.19 12.49 2.39
CA PHE A 3 0.87 11.95 2.09
C PHE A 3 0.20 12.73 0.96
N ALA A 4 -0.13 12.03 -0.13
CA ALA A 4 -0.93 12.56 -1.22
C ALA A 4 -2.42 12.50 -0.87
N ARG A 5 -3.23 13.47 -1.30
CA ARG A 5 -4.70 13.44 -1.19
C ARG A 5 -5.32 12.79 -2.41
N GLY A 6 -6.56 12.34 -2.28
CA GLY A 6 -7.27 11.61 -3.33
C GLY A 6 -6.89 10.13 -3.41
N CYS A 7 -7.87 9.28 -3.60
CA CYS A 7 -7.71 7.85 -3.83
C CYS A 7 -8.76 7.37 -4.82
N ASP A 8 -8.41 6.42 -5.66
CA ASP A 8 -9.33 5.75 -6.60
C ASP A 8 -9.98 4.49 -6.01
N LEU A 9 -9.67 4.17 -4.74
CA LEU A 9 -10.34 3.16 -3.94
C LEU A 9 -11.06 3.81 -2.75
N ASP A 10 -12.13 3.16 -2.27
CA ASP A 10 -12.92 3.56 -1.11
C ASP A 10 -13.02 2.43 -0.09
N CYS A 11 -11.85 1.96 0.37
CA CYS A 11 -11.77 0.85 1.32
C CYS A 11 -12.52 1.19 2.62
N PHE A 12 -13.44 0.32 3.06
CA PHE A 12 -14.24 0.58 4.25
C PHE A 12 -13.42 0.71 5.53
N TYR A 13 -12.25 0.08 5.58
CA TYR A 13 -11.31 0.08 6.71
C TYR A 13 -10.18 1.10 6.56
N CYS A 14 -10.28 2.04 5.62
CA CYS A 14 -9.21 3.01 5.35
C CYS A 14 -8.88 3.83 6.61
N HIS A 15 -7.62 3.77 7.06
CA HIS A 15 -7.17 4.50 8.24
C HIS A 15 -7.06 6.00 7.98
N ASN A 16 -6.68 6.38 6.76
CA ASN A 16 -6.49 7.77 6.34
C ASN A 16 -7.68 8.26 5.50
N ARG A 17 -8.89 8.09 6.02
CA ARG A 17 -10.11 8.37 5.26
C ARG A 17 -10.24 9.83 4.84
N GLU A 18 -9.74 10.75 5.63
CA GLU A 18 -9.65 12.18 5.34
C GLU A 18 -8.88 12.50 4.04
N LEU A 19 -7.96 11.61 3.64
CA LEU A 19 -7.17 11.75 2.42
C LEU A 19 -7.88 11.21 1.16
N LEU A 20 -9.03 10.54 1.28
CA LEU A 20 -9.69 9.94 0.11
C LEU A 20 -10.25 10.98 -0.85
N SER A 21 -10.71 12.12 -0.33
CA SER A 21 -11.24 13.20 -1.15
C SER A 21 -10.12 13.97 -1.85
N PRO A 22 -10.24 14.21 -3.17
CA PRO A 22 -9.32 15.09 -3.86
C PRO A 22 -9.43 16.52 -3.31
N GLY A 23 -8.33 17.26 -3.36
CA GLY A 23 -8.29 18.65 -2.90
C GLY A 23 -6.87 19.14 -2.73
N GLU A 24 -6.74 20.41 -2.37
CA GLU A 24 -5.45 20.99 -2.05
C GLU A 24 -4.91 20.35 -0.76
N GLY A 25 -3.61 20.02 -0.75
CA GLY A 25 -2.91 19.57 0.44
C GLY A 25 -2.61 20.74 1.38
N GLU A 26 -2.22 20.43 2.61
CA GLU A 26 -1.71 21.44 3.55
C GLU A 26 -0.38 22.06 3.09
N LEU A 27 0.39 21.31 2.30
CA LEU A 27 1.68 21.70 1.76
C LEU A 27 1.70 21.54 0.25
N THR A 28 2.32 22.47 -0.44
CA THR A 28 2.65 22.33 -1.85
C THR A 28 3.87 21.44 -2.06
N SER A 29 4.04 20.90 -3.26
CA SER A 29 5.25 20.14 -3.64
C SER A 29 6.53 20.96 -3.44
N GLY A 30 6.47 22.28 -3.68
CA GLY A 30 7.59 23.21 -3.46
C GLY A 30 7.99 23.31 -1.99
N GLU A 31 7.05 23.44 -1.08
CA GLU A 31 7.32 23.49 0.38
C GLU A 31 7.91 22.18 0.89
N VAL A 32 7.42 21.03 0.37
CA VAL A 32 8.02 19.73 0.68
C VAL A 32 9.46 19.66 0.20
N LEU A 33 9.75 20.11 -1.03
CA LEU A 33 11.12 20.12 -1.56
C LEU A 33 12.02 21.07 -0.76
N ASP A 34 11.53 22.23 -0.34
CA ASP A 34 12.30 23.15 0.52
C ASP A 34 12.58 22.55 1.89
N PHE A 35 11.63 21.81 2.46
CA PHE A 35 11.86 21.04 3.67
C PHE A 35 12.97 19.99 3.47
N LEU A 36 12.90 19.22 2.37
CA LEU A 36 13.88 18.18 2.06
C LEU A 36 15.29 18.75 1.84
N ARG A 37 15.42 19.89 1.14
CA ARG A 37 16.72 20.59 0.96
C ARG A 37 17.41 20.86 2.32
N ARG A 38 16.63 21.28 3.31
CA ARG A 38 17.15 21.53 4.69
C ARG A 38 17.44 20.26 5.47
N ARG A 39 17.11 19.08 4.95
CA ARG A 39 17.29 17.78 5.59
C ARG A 39 18.30 16.87 4.89
N GLN A 40 18.98 17.36 3.87
CA GLN A 40 20.08 16.64 3.22
C GLN A 40 21.17 16.29 4.26
N GLY A 41 21.63 15.04 4.22
CA GLY A 41 22.57 14.48 5.21
C GLY A 41 21.96 14.13 6.57
N LEU A 42 20.66 14.45 6.82
CA LEU A 42 19.94 14.09 8.05
C LEU A 42 18.91 12.97 7.83
N LEU A 43 18.41 12.83 6.60
CA LEU A 43 17.46 11.80 6.19
C LEU A 43 18.06 11.03 5.02
N ASP A 44 17.88 9.70 5.03
CA ASP A 44 18.34 8.83 3.94
C ASP A 44 17.33 8.80 2.78
N GLY A 45 16.05 9.00 3.07
CA GLY A 45 15.00 8.94 2.05
C GLY A 45 13.63 9.41 2.53
N ILE A 46 12.69 9.32 1.63
CA ILE A 46 11.28 9.64 1.88
C ILE A 46 10.38 8.46 1.55
N VAL A 47 9.22 8.43 2.18
CA VAL A 47 8.09 7.58 1.79
C VAL A 47 7.02 8.49 1.18
N VAL A 48 6.60 8.20 -0.03
CA VAL A 48 5.45 8.83 -0.68
C VAL A 48 4.27 7.87 -0.57
N SER A 49 3.22 8.29 0.09
CA SER A 49 2.07 7.49 0.52
C SER A 49 0.80 8.35 0.50
N GLY A 50 -0.23 8.02 1.28
CA GLY A 50 -1.42 8.83 1.50
C GLY A 50 -2.71 8.17 1.04
N GLY A 51 -3.48 8.82 0.16
CA GLY A 51 -4.54 8.22 -0.61
C GLY A 51 -3.93 7.31 -1.67
N GLU A 52 -3.74 7.81 -2.89
CA GLU A 52 -3.01 7.10 -3.95
C GLU A 52 -2.09 8.08 -4.71
N PRO A 53 -0.77 8.02 -4.47
CA PRO A 53 0.18 8.93 -5.11
C PRO A 53 0.21 8.84 -6.64
N THR A 54 -0.05 7.66 -7.21
CA THR A 54 0.01 7.44 -8.67
C THR A 54 -1.12 8.15 -9.44
N LEU A 55 -2.07 8.76 -8.74
CA LEU A 55 -3.10 9.62 -9.35
C LEU A 55 -2.55 10.95 -9.88
N TYR A 56 -1.42 11.42 -9.34
CA TYR A 56 -0.90 12.74 -9.63
C TYR A 56 -0.04 12.73 -10.88
N SER A 57 -0.41 13.56 -11.86
CA SER A 57 0.32 13.69 -13.13
C SER A 57 1.72 14.28 -12.95
N ASP A 58 1.95 15.08 -11.92
CA ASP A 58 3.23 15.72 -11.58
C ASP A 58 4.11 14.86 -10.65
N LEU A 59 3.64 13.68 -10.23
CA LEU A 59 4.40 12.76 -9.37
C LEU A 59 5.80 12.50 -9.92
N THR A 60 5.92 12.22 -11.21
CA THR A 60 7.20 11.94 -11.87
C THR A 60 8.19 13.09 -11.70
N ASP A 61 7.73 14.32 -11.89
CA ASP A 61 8.59 15.51 -11.82
C ASP A 61 8.95 15.86 -10.37
N PHE A 62 8.04 15.63 -9.43
CA PHE A 62 8.34 15.72 -8.00
C PHE A 62 9.42 14.72 -7.60
N LEU A 63 9.29 13.43 -7.98
CA LEU A 63 10.25 12.40 -7.63
C LEU A 63 11.63 12.64 -8.27
N LYS A 64 11.71 13.18 -9.49
CA LYS A 64 12.98 13.60 -10.11
C LYS A 64 13.70 14.64 -9.24
N GLN A 65 12.97 15.63 -8.74
CA GLN A 65 13.54 16.66 -7.88
C GLN A 65 14.02 16.08 -6.54
N VAL A 66 13.25 15.16 -5.96
CA VAL A 66 13.65 14.44 -4.73
C VAL A 66 14.92 13.61 -4.97
N LYS A 67 15.00 12.90 -6.10
CA LYS A 67 16.22 12.15 -6.50
C LYS A 67 17.42 13.06 -6.69
N ALA A 68 17.24 14.22 -7.31
CA ALA A 68 18.30 15.21 -7.50
C ALA A 68 18.86 15.75 -6.15
N LEU A 69 18.08 15.71 -5.07
CA LEU A 69 18.52 16.03 -3.73
C LEU A 69 19.28 14.86 -3.03
N GLY A 70 19.37 13.69 -3.65
CA GLY A 70 20.10 12.53 -3.15
C GLY A 70 19.30 11.58 -2.25
N PHE A 71 17.99 11.75 -2.12
CA PHE A 71 17.14 10.89 -1.28
C PHE A 71 16.79 9.58 -1.95
N GLN A 72 16.69 8.51 -1.16
CA GLN A 72 15.98 7.29 -1.54
C GLN A 72 14.47 7.51 -1.46
N ILE A 73 13.73 6.82 -2.33
CA ILE A 73 12.28 6.97 -2.43
C ILE A 73 11.60 5.62 -2.29
N LYS A 74 10.75 5.51 -1.27
CA LYS A 74 9.77 4.43 -1.15
C LYS A 74 8.41 4.94 -1.61
N LEU A 75 7.78 4.19 -2.52
CA LEU A 75 6.40 4.42 -2.95
C LEU A 75 5.48 3.41 -2.26
N ASP A 76 4.46 3.91 -1.56
CA ASP A 76 3.33 3.12 -1.09
C ASP A 76 2.17 3.34 -2.06
N THR A 77 1.61 2.28 -2.64
CA THR A 77 0.54 2.35 -3.65
C THR A 77 -0.49 1.25 -3.46
N ASN A 78 -1.72 1.51 -3.86
CA ASN A 78 -2.76 0.51 -3.95
C ASN A 78 -2.64 -0.36 -5.22
N GLY A 79 -1.68 -0.06 -6.10
CA GLY A 79 -1.37 -0.85 -7.29
C GLY A 79 -2.34 -0.71 -8.45
N GLN A 80 -3.24 0.28 -8.46
CA GLN A 80 -4.26 0.42 -9.50
C GLN A 80 -3.74 0.97 -10.83
N ARG A 81 -2.49 1.45 -10.87
CA ARG A 81 -1.86 2.08 -12.03
C ARG A 81 -0.51 1.44 -12.36
N PRO A 82 -0.51 0.18 -12.84
CA PRO A 82 0.73 -0.54 -13.16
C PRO A 82 1.60 0.22 -14.18
N GLU A 83 0.98 0.92 -15.14
CA GLU A 83 1.66 1.71 -16.16
C GLU A 83 2.45 2.90 -15.55
N VAL A 84 1.91 3.55 -14.52
CA VAL A 84 2.62 4.62 -13.81
C VAL A 84 3.79 4.06 -13.01
N VAL A 85 3.56 2.96 -12.27
CA VAL A 85 4.61 2.28 -11.51
C VAL A 85 5.74 1.84 -12.42
N GLN A 86 5.42 1.27 -13.58
CA GLN A 86 6.40 0.87 -14.60
C GLN A 86 7.25 2.06 -15.07
N ALA A 87 6.61 3.17 -15.41
CA ALA A 87 7.31 4.37 -15.86
C ALA A 87 8.26 4.94 -14.77
N LEU A 88 7.87 4.87 -13.48
CA LEU A 88 8.71 5.30 -12.37
C LEU A 88 9.93 4.39 -12.19
N ILE A 89 9.77 3.07 -12.33
CA ILE A 89 10.85 2.09 -12.25
C ILE A 89 11.84 2.29 -13.40
N GLN A 90 11.36 2.37 -14.62
CA GLN A 90 12.19 2.55 -15.83
C GLN A 90 13.03 3.82 -15.77
N GLN A 91 12.51 4.87 -15.14
CA GLN A 91 13.23 6.13 -14.87
C GLN A 91 14.09 6.08 -13.60
N ARG A 92 14.12 4.96 -12.85
CA ARG A 92 14.85 4.80 -11.58
C ARG A 92 14.47 5.84 -10.52
N LEU A 93 13.19 6.21 -10.49
CA LEU A 93 12.68 7.22 -9.56
C LEU A 93 12.22 6.64 -8.22
N VAL A 94 12.08 5.32 -8.11
CA VAL A 94 11.72 4.63 -6.87
C VAL A 94 12.75 3.56 -6.56
N ASP A 95 13.14 3.47 -5.28
CA ASP A 95 14.10 2.48 -4.78
C ASP A 95 13.39 1.28 -4.13
N TYR A 96 12.17 1.50 -3.66
CA TYR A 96 11.34 0.48 -3.02
C TYR A 96 9.87 0.75 -3.27
N VAL A 97 9.09 -0.30 -3.52
CA VAL A 97 7.63 -0.17 -3.69
C VAL A 97 6.91 -1.07 -2.69
N ALA A 98 5.89 -0.55 -2.02
CA ALA A 98 4.97 -1.35 -1.23
C ALA A 98 3.59 -1.31 -1.89
N VAL A 99 3.09 -2.49 -2.29
CA VAL A 99 1.79 -2.63 -2.95
C VAL A 99 0.79 -3.26 -2.00
N ASP A 100 -0.38 -2.66 -1.88
CA ASP A 100 -1.44 -3.21 -1.06
C ASP A 100 -2.19 -4.33 -1.80
N TRP A 101 -2.16 -5.53 -1.23
CA TRP A 101 -2.91 -6.70 -1.64
C TRP A 101 -4.10 -6.87 -0.71
N LYS A 102 -5.25 -6.32 -1.09
CA LYS A 102 -6.30 -5.94 -0.13
C LYS A 102 -7.37 -7.00 0.09
N ALA A 103 -7.84 -7.68 -0.96
CA ALA A 103 -9.00 -8.54 -0.89
C ALA A 103 -8.99 -9.64 -1.95
N LEU A 104 -9.73 -10.71 -1.68
CA LEU A 104 -10.04 -11.74 -2.66
C LEU A 104 -10.90 -11.19 -3.80
N PRO A 105 -10.82 -11.74 -5.03
CA PRO A 105 -11.61 -11.30 -6.17
C PRO A 105 -13.09 -11.12 -5.84
N GLN A 106 -13.70 -12.12 -5.21
CA GLN A 106 -15.13 -12.14 -4.87
C GLN A 106 -15.55 -11.09 -3.82
N HIS A 107 -14.61 -10.58 -3.02
CA HIS A 107 -14.87 -9.58 -1.98
C HIS A 107 -14.32 -8.20 -2.34
N CYS A 108 -13.69 -8.06 -3.53
CA CYS A 108 -12.93 -6.87 -3.87
C CYS A 108 -13.81 -5.61 -3.93
N LEU A 109 -14.97 -5.69 -4.55
CA LEU A 109 -15.94 -4.58 -4.60
C LEU A 109 -16.35 -4.15 -3.19
N GLU A 110 -16.70 -5.12 -2.36
CA GLU A 110 -17.16 -4.87 -1.01
C GLU A 110 -16.08 -4.23 -0.13
N VAL A 111 -14.84 -4.69 -0.25
CA VAL A 111 -13.72 -4.27 0.60
C VAL A 111 -13.10 -2.96 0.14
N THR A 112 -13.01 -2.73 -1.17
CA THR A 112 -12.24 -1.63 -1.75
C THR A 112 -13.09 -0.59 -2.50
N GLY A 113 -14.38 -0.87 -2.70
CA GLY A 113 -15.26 -0.05 -3.52
C GLY A 113 -15.07 -0.25 -5.03
N ARG A 114 -14.24 -1.22 -5.46
CA ARG A 114 -13.89 -1.44 -6.86
C ARG A 114 -13.70 -2.92 -7.17
N GLU A 115 -14.42 -3.45 -8.18
CA GLU A 115 -14.46 -4.87 -8.50
C GLU A 115 -13.12 -5.40 -9.04
N ASP A 116 -12.48 -4.64 -9.93
CA ASP A 116 -11.23 -5.01 -10.62
C ASP A 116 -9.95 -4.67 -9.84
N ALA A 117 -10.05 -4.16 -8.62
CA ALA A 117 -8.88 -3.68 -7.87
C ALA A 117 -7.86 -4.78 -7.59
N TRP A 118 -8.28 -6.02 -7.37
CA TRP A 118 -7.40 -7.15 -7.16
C TRP A 118 -6.55 -7.46 -8.41
N GLU A 119 -7.13 -7.37 -9.58
CA GLU A 119 -6.46 -7.66 -10.85
C GLU A 119 -5.35 -6.65 -11.14
N LYS A 120 -5.64 -5.37 -10.97
CA LYS A 120 -4.68 -4.28 -11.14
C LYS A 120 -3.53 -4.37 -10.14
N ALA A 121 -3.83 -4.61 -8.87
CA ALA A 121 -2.81 -4.80 -7.84
C ALA A 121 -1.91 -6.02 -8.17
N ARG A 122 -2.51 -7.12 -8.63
CA ARG A 122 -1.77 -8.31 -9.07
C ARG A 122 -0.86 -7.99 -10.26
N GLN A 123 -1.33 -7.26 -11.27
CA GLN A 123 -0.53 -6.82 -12.41
C GLN A 123 0.68 -6.00 -11.94
N THR A 124 0.49 -5.06 -11.03
CA THR A 124 1.58 -4.27 -10.44
C THR A 124 2.59 -5.13 -9.69
N ILE A 125 2.13 -6.11 -8.88
CA ILE A 125 3.02 -7.01 -8.16
C ILE A 125 3.86 -7.86 -9.12
N LEU A 126 3.25 -8.44 -10.16
CA LEU A 126 3.97 -9.23 -11.16
C LEU A 126 4.98 -8.39 -11.95
N LEU A 127 4.61 -7.17 -12.32
CA LEU A 127 5.52 -6.21 -12.96
C LEU A 127 6.77 -5.96 -12.09
N LEU A 128 6.60 -5.73 -10.77
CA LEU A 128 7.71 -5.50 -9.85
C LEU A 128 8.65 -6.71 -9.74
N MET A 129 8.10 -7.93 -9.84
CA MET A 129 8.90 -9.15 -9.87
C MET A 129 9.73 -9.25 -11.16
N ASP A 130 9.12 -8.98 -12.31
CA ASP A 130 9.78 -9.04 -13.61
C ASP A 130 10.89 -8.00 -13.74
N GLU A 131 10.65 -6.78 -13.25
CA GLU A 131 11.63 -5.68 -13.25
C GLU A 131 12.69 -5.82 -12.14
N LYS A 132 12.60 -6.84 -11.29
CA LYS A 132 13.50 -7.10 -10.16
C LYS A 132 13.66 -5.89 -9.21
N THR A 133 12.61 -5.10 -9.09
CA THR A 133 12.56 -3.96 -8.18
C THR A 133 12.43 -4.46 -6.74
N ALA A 134 13.06 -3.80 -5.78
CA ALA A 134 12.86 -4.12 -4.37
C ALA A 134 11.43 -3.72 -3.94
N PHE A 135 10.65 -4.68 -3.45
CA PHE A 135 9.25 -4.43 -3.08
C PHE A 135 8.72 -5.36 -1.98
N GLU A 136 7.57 -5.02 -1.47
CA GLU A 136 6.71 -5.87 -0.64
C GLU A 136 5.26 -5.79 -1.10
N ALA A 137 4.51 -6.89 -1.00
CA ALA A 137 3.06 -6.84 -1.00
C ALA A 137 2.55 -6.81 0.46
N ARG A 138 1.50 -6.02 0.71
CA ARG A 138 0.95 -5.83 2.06
C ARG A 138 -0.51 -6.20 2.13
N THR A 139 -0.88 -7.01 3.11
CA THR A 139 -2.28 -7.30 3.46
C THR A 139 -2.59 -6.81 4.86
N THR A 140 -3.64 -5.99 5.00
CA THR A 140 -4.16 -5.59 6.31
C THR A 140 -5.23 -6.57 6.76
N LEU A 141 -5.15 -7.01 8.00
CA LEU A 141 -6.15 -7.89 8.62
C LEU A 141 -7.41 -7.09 8.99
N TYR A 142 -8.15 -6.66 7.97
CA TYR A 142 -9.37 -5.88 8.17
C TYR A 142 -10.47 -6.67 8.90
N PRO A 143 -11.42 -6.00 9.58
CA PRO A 143 -12.52 -6.64 10.28
C PRO A 143 -13.34 -7.55 9.36
N GLY A 144 -13.57 -8.78 9.80
CA GLY A 144 -14.30 -9.80 9.05
C GLY A 144 -13.44 -10.69 8.15
N LEU A 145 -12.18 -10.35 7.89
CA LEU A 145 -11.26 -11.25 7.16
C LEU A 145 -11.03 -12.52 7.99
N THR A 146 -11.32 -13.68 7.41
CA THR A 146 -11.16 -14.99 8.05
C THR A 146 -9.76 -15.57 7.82
N ARG A 147 -9.38 -16.58 8.63
CA ARG A 147 -8.12 -17.34 8.44
C ARG A 147 -8.08 -18.03 7.07
N GLY A 148 -9.22 -18.60 6.63
CA GLY A 148 -9.33 -19.27 5.32
C GLY A 148 -9.09 -18.30 4.17
N GLU A 149 -9.74 -17.15 4.20
CA GLU A 149 -9.56 -16.10 3.19
C GLU A 149 -8.15 -15.52 3.16
N LEU A 150 -7.49 -15.37 4.33
CA LEU A 150 -6.09 -14.94 4.37
C LEU A 150 -5.16 -15.96 3.72
N LEU A 151 -5.39 -17.27 3.93
CA LEU A 151 -4.63 -18.33 3.27
C LEU A 151 -4.88 -18.34 1.76
N GLU A 152 -6.12 -18.21 1.32
CA GLU A 152 -6.49 -18.09 -0.09
C GLU A 152 -5.81 -16.87 -0.72
N LEU A 153 -5.89 -15.70 -0.06
CA LEU A 153 -5.28 -14.46 -0.52
C LEU A 153 -3.75 -14.60 -0.71
N ALA A 154 -3.08 -15.26 0.24
CA ALA A 154 -1.65 -15.53 0.15
C ALA A 154 -1.30 -16.50 -1.00
N SER A 155 -2.18 -17.44 -1.33
CA SER A 155 -1.96 -18.44 -2.39
C SER A 155 -2.18 -17.89 -3.80
N LEU A 156 -2.91 -16.77 -3.98
CA LEU A 156 -3.18 -16.17 -5.30
C LEU A 156 -1.97 -15.48 -5.92
N LEU A 157 -0.92 -15.24 -5.14
CA LEU A 157 0.33 -14.65 -5.61
C LEU A 157 1.44 -15.71 -5.68
N PRO A 158 2.38 -15.59 -6.63
CA PRO A 158 3.60 -16.38 -6.59
C PRO A 158 4.39 -16.09 -5.30
N PRO A 159 5.36 -16.93 -4.92
CA PRO A 159 6.23 -16.64 -3.77
C PRO A 159 6.92 -15.29 -3.92
N LEU A 160 6.68 -14.39 -2.99
CA LEU A 160 7.19 -13.02 -3.01
C LEU A 160 8.46 -12.90 -2.18
N PRO A 161 9.37 -11.94 -2.52
CA PRO A 161 10.53 -11.64 -1.68
C PRO A 161 10.12 -11.15 -0.29
N ARG A 162 9.01 -10.41 -0.21
CA ARG A 162 8.41 -9.95 1.04
C ARG A 162 6.89 -9.90 0.93
N TYR A 163 6.21 -10.63 1.81
CA TYR A 163 4.77 -10.55 2.01
C TYR A 163 4.49 -10.07 3.43
N ARG A 164 4.03 -8.83 3.57
CA ARG A 164 3.82 -8.20 4.88
C ARG A 164 2.36 -8.26 5.29
N ILE A 165 2.11 -8.72 6.50
CA ILE A 165 0.80 -8.65 7.13
C ILE A 165 0.80 -7.53 8.16
N ASN A 166 -0.14 -6.60 8.01
CA ASN A 166 -0.39 -5.49 8.91
C ASN A 166 -1.65 -5.76 9.75
N PHE A 167 -1.57 -5.47 11.05
CA PHE A 167 -2.75 -5.50 11.89
C PHE A 167 -3.63 -4.29 11.60
N PHE A 168 -4.94 -4.51 11.69
CA PHE A 168 -5.91 -3.43 11.56
C PHE A 168 -5.83 -2.48 12.75
N HIS A 169 -5.89 -1.20 12.47
CA HIS A 169 -6.09 -0.14 13.44
C HIS A 169 -7.36 0.60 13.07
N GLN A 170 -8.26 0.75 14.04
CA GLN A 170 -9.53 1.43 13.79
C GLN A 170 -9.27 2.86 13.31
N PRO A 171 -9.86 3.28 12.18
CA PRO A 171 -9.70 4.64 11.70
C PRO A 171 -10.37 5.63 12.67
N PRO A 172 -9.81 6.85 12.82
CA PRO A 172 -10.42 7.89 13.64
C PRO A 172 -11.76 8.36 13.05
N GLU A 173 -11.89 8.33 11.71
CA GLU A 173 -13.08 8.69 10.98
C GLU A 173 -13.51 7.55 10.04
N PHE A 174 -14.82 7.30 9.94
CA PHE A 174 -15.40 6.30 9.06
C PHE A 174 -16.84 6.67 8.66
N ARG A 175 -17.33 6.10 7.56
CA ARG A 175 -18.74 6.31 7.18
C ARG A 175 -19.68 5.64 8.18
N PRO A 176 -20.80 6.27 8.53
CA PRO A 176 -21.81 5.65 9.42
C PRO A 176 -22.24 4.26 8.93
N GLY A 177 -22.33 4.05 7.60
CA GLY A 177 -22.68 2.77 7.01
C GLY A 177 -21.63 1.66 7.19
N ASP A 178 -20.37 2.01 7.51
CA ASP A 178 -19.28 1.05 7.75
C ASP A 178 -19.17 0.62 9.22
N GLN A 179 -19.90 1.25 10.14
CA GLN A 179 -19.80 1.00 11.58
C GLN A 179 -19.99 -0.48 11.93
N GLN A 180 -21.00 -1.14 11.35
CA GLN A 180 -21.28 -2.54 11.60
C GLN A 180 -20.13 -3.43 11.11
N ARG A 181 -19.56 -3.14 9.95
CA ARG A 181 -18.44 -3.88 9.35
C ARG A 181 -17.15 -3.70 10.15
N LEU A 182 -16.88 -2.48 10.58
CA LEU A 182 -15.72 -2.15 11.43
C LEU A 182 -15.81 -2.79 12.82
N GLY A 183 -17.00 -3.17 13.28
CA GLY A 183 -17.23 -3.91 14.51
C GLY A 183 -17.06 -5.43 14.40
N LEU A 184 -16.79 -5.96 13.21
CA LEU A 184 -16.55 -7.40 13.05
C LEU A 184 -15.22 -7.83 13.70
N PRO A 185 -15.07 -9.10 14.09
CA PRO A 185 -13.81 -9.61 14.64
C PRO A 185 -12.65 -9.42 13.66
N CYS A 186 -11.47 -9.09 14.19
CA CYS A 186 -10.22 -9.04 13.45
C CYS A 186 -9.32 -10.21 13.84
N LEU A 187 -8.57 -10.72 12.88
CA LEU A 187 -7.49 -11.66 13.17
C LEU A 187 -6.40 -10.96 13.99
N GLY A 188 -6.01 -11.58 15.10
CA GLY A 188 -4.96 -11.10 15.97
C GLY A 188 -3.66 -11.91 15.85
N LYS A 189 -2.66 -11.56 16.68
CA LYS A 189 -1.35 -12.26 16.72
C LYS A 189 -1.49 -13.77 16.93
N LYS A 190 -2.41 -14.22 17.81
CA LYS A 190 -2.65 -15.66 18.06
C LYS A 190 -3.20 -16.37 16.84
N ASP A 191 -4.10 -15.74 16.10
CA ASP A 191 -4.68 -16.29 14.88
C ASP A 191 -3.62 -16.44 13.81
N LEU A 192 -2.80 -15.42 13.63
CA LEU A 192 -1.73 -15.41 12.64
C LEU A 192 -0.66 -16.46 12.98
N ALA A 193 -0.26 -16.55 14.24
CA ALA A 193 0.69 -17.59 14.69
C ALA A 193 0.18 -19.01 14.41
N ALA A 194 -1.13 -19.24 14.55
CA ALA A 194 -1.74 -20.54 14.30
C ALA A 194 -1.71 -20.98 12.82
N ILE A 195 -1.67 -20.02 11.89
CA ILE A 195 -1.67 -20.30 10.44
C ILE A 195 -0.36 -19.87 9.75
N GLU A 196 0.63 -19.40 10.50
CA GLU A 196 1.89 -18.90 9.94
C GLU A 196 2.59 -19.93 9.04
N THR A 197 2.68 -21.18 9.49
CA THR A 197 3.30 -22.26 8.71
C THR A 197 2.60 -22.47 7.38
N ALA A 198 1.26 -22.42 7.38
CA ALA A 198 0.47 -22.57 6.16
C ALA A 198 0.65 -21.34 5.22
N ILE A 199 0.70 -20.11 5.75
CA ILE A 199 0.99 -18.95 4.93
C ILE A 199 2.40 -19.05 4.32
N ARG A 200 3.40 -19.47 5.11
CA ARG A 200 4.79 -19.60 4.64
C ARG A 200 4.97 -20.66 3.56
N SER A 201 4.08 -21.65 3.46
CA SER A 201 4.13 -22.60 2.34
C SER A 201 3.84 -21.96 0.99
N PHE A 202 3.06 -20.85 0.96
CA PHE A 202 2.81 -20.04 -0.22
C PHE A 202 3.75 -18.85 -0.31
N GLN A 203 4.02 -18.21 0.85
CA GLN A 203 4.78 -16.96 0.97
C GLN A 203 5.95 -17.13 1.96
N PRO A 204 7.08 -17.71 1.52
CA PRO A 204 8.26 -17.89 2.39
C PRO A 204 8.79 -16.58 2.98
N GLY A 205 8.63 -15.47 2.22
CA GLY A 205 9.01 -14.10 2.60
C GLY A 205 8.03 -13.43 3.57
N LEU A 206 7.15 -14.18 4.27
CA LEU A 206 6.19 -13.62 5.22
C LEU A 206 6.87 -12.83 6.33
N ILE A 207 6.38 -11.60 6.53
CA ILE A 207 6.79 -10.68 7.60
C ILE A 207 5.54 -10.18 8.34
N TRP A 208 5.58 -10.21 9.67
CA TRP A 208 4.57 -9.61 10.54
C TRP A 208 5.16 -9.28 11.90
N GLN A 209 4.55 -8.31 12.59
CA GLN A 209 5.03 -7.90 13.92
C GLN A 209 4.60 -8.91 14.97
N ARG A 210 5.56 -9.60 15.56
CA ARG A 210 5.32 -10.60 16.60
C ARG A 210 5.17 -9.97 17.99
N ASP A 211 5.95 -8.90 18.27
CA ASP A 211 5.93 -8.14 19.55
C ASP A 211 6.27 -6.67 19.31
#